data_3e24ac6d82f86ffb93b8ff7de7f8019f
#
_entry.id   3e24ac6d82f86ffb93b8ff7de7f8019f
#
_cell.length_a   1.000
_cell.length_b   1.000
_cell.length_c   1.000
_cell.angle_alpha   90.00
_cell.angle_beta   90.00
_cell.angle_gamma   90.00
#
_symmetry.space_group_name_H-M   'P 1'
#
loop_
_entity.id
_entity.type
_entity.pdbx_description
1 polymer ?
#
loop_
_entity_poly.entity_id
_entity_poly.type
_entity_poly.pdbx_seq_one_letter_code
_entity_poly.pdbx_strand_id
1 'polypeptide(L)'
;LTKKQVIKLCTNIPDLPAEDNLVYKVASYMLERYKPSAGVEIDLEKRIPLAAGLGGGSSDAANVIFNLNVIWNLNLSKEEKEEIAALFGSDICFFLQGGVAWGTSRGEIISPAEDIEIDHILLVKPDFGISAASAYSLSVPATADRKRRFALDSWRNDCFNRLEAGIRDSYGEIDAILRQLENMKARPALMSGSGSTCFGIFDNAEELTTCQQCFNQAGYWTKEVRTITRKEYQSVFKA
;
A
#
# COMPACT_ATOMS: atom_id res chain seq x y z
N LEU A 1 -23.70 0.52 -13.38
CA LEU A 1 -24.10 1.88 -13.72
C LEU A 1 -25.47 2.21 -13.08
N THR A 2 -25.63 3.41 -12.56
CA THR A 2 -26.89 3.93 -12.03
C THR A 2 -27.56 4.85 -13.06
N LYS A 3 -28.91 4.87 -13.09
CA LYS A 3 -29.67 5.77 -13.99
C LYS A 3 -29.52 7.26 -13.62
N LYS A 4 -29.09 7.54 -12.39
CA LYS A 4 -28.79 8.91 -11.90
C LYS A 4 -27.28 9.11 -11.91
N GLN A 5 -26.83 10.34 -12.17
CA GLN A 5 -25.41 10.73 -12.06
C GLN A 5 -25.00 10.86 -10.58
N VAL A 6 -24.91 9.71 -9.88
CA VAL A 6 -24.55 9.65 -8.46
C VAL A 6 -23.55 8.52 -8.24
N ILE A 7 -22.68 8.70 -7.26
CA ILE A 7 -21.79 7.64 -6.76
C ILE A 7 -22.48 7.03 -5.54
N LYS A 8 -22.61 5.72 -5.56
CA LYS A 8 -23.04 4.95 -4.39
C LYS A 8 -21.90 4.00 -4.02
N LEU A 9 -21.43 4.09 -2.78
CA LEU A 9 -20.38 3.22 -2.24
C LEU A 9 -20.98 2.35 -1.14
N CYS A 10 -20.86 1.03 -1.30
CA CYS A 10 -21.12 0.03 -0.28
C CYS A 10 -19.77 -0.54 0.19
N THR A 11 -19.59 -0.74 1.49
CA THR A 11 -18.36 -1.31 2.04
C THR A 11 -18.66 -2.18 3.25
N ASN A 12 -17.81 -3.17 3.51
CA ASN A 12 -17.87 -4.00 4.73
C ASN A 12 -17.29 -3.30 5.98
N ILE A 13 -16.96 -2.01 5.92
CA ILE A 13 -16.50 -1.20 7.06
C ILE A 13 -17.60 -0.19 7.42
N PRO A 14 -18.44 -0.50 8.42
CA PRO A 14 -19.65 0.28 8.70
C PRO A 14 -19.37 1.69 9.23
N ASP A 15 -18.23 1.88 9.93
CA ASP A 15 -17.93 3.14 10.64
C ASP A 15 -17.11 4.14 9.81
N LEU A 16 -16.83 3.84 8.53
CA LEU A 16 -16.12 4.75 7.64
C LEU A 16 -17.13 5.50 6.76
N PRO A 17 -17.33 6.82 6.99
CA PRO A 17 -18.19 7.63 6.10
C PRO A 17 -17.73 7.52 4.65
N ALA A 18 -18.67 7.42 3.72
CA ALA A 18 -18.34 7.29 2.29
C ALA A 18 -17.45 8.45 1.83
N GLU A 19 -17.75 9.66 2.30
CA GLU A 19 -17.02 10.89 1.95
C GLU A 19 -15.56 10.89 2.41
N ASP A 20 -15.20 10.06 3.39
CA ASP A 20 -13.81 9.91 3.87
C ASP A 20 -13.05 8.84 3.09
N ASN A 21 -13.75 7.99 2.34
CA ASN A 21 -13.15 6.93 1.58
C ASN A 21 -12.52 7.45 0.27
N LEU A 22 -11.26 7.10 0.00
CA LEU A 22 -10.55 7.50 -1.22
C LEU A 22 -11.27 7.05 -2.50
N VAL A 23 -11.89 5.88 -2.48
CA VAL A 23 -12.68 5.34 -3.60
C VAL A 23 -13.83 6.28 -3.95
N TYR A 24 -14.56 6.74 -2.95
CA TYR A 24 -15.67 7.69 -3.15
C TYR A 24 -15.18 9.04 -3.63
N LYS A 25 -14.11 9.58 -3.02
CA LYS A 25 -13.51 10.86 -3.41
C LYS A 25 -13.07 10.87 -4.87
N VAL A 26 -12.35 9.84 -5.28
CA VAL A 26 -11.87 9.69 -6.67
C VAL A 26 -13.06 9.54 -7.63
N ALA A 27 -14.02 8.68 -7.32
CA ALA A 27 -15.18 8.45 -8.17
C ALA A 27 -16.02 9.72 -8.33
N SER A 28 -16.24 10.47 -7.25
CA SER A 28 -16.99 11.73 -7.27
C SER A 28 -16.28 12.80 -8.09
N TYR A 29 -14.96 12.94 -7.94
CA TYR A 29 -14.16 13.85 -8.75
C TYR A 29 -14.26 13.52 -10.24
N MET A 30 -14.13 12.23 -10.60
CA MET A 30 -14.23 11.80 -11.99
C MET A 30 -15.64 12.01 -12.56
N LEU A 31 -16.68 11.79 -11.75
CA LEU A 31 -18.08 12.06 -12.15
C LEU A 31 -18.29 13.55 -12.48
N GLU A 32 -17.82 14.45 -11.61
CA GLU A 32 -17.95 15.89 -11.81
C GLU A 32 -17.13 16.41 -13.01
N ARG A 33 -15.92 15.90 -13.18
CA ARG A 33 -15.01 16.35 -14.24
C ARG A 33 -15.44 15.88 -15.63
N TYR A 34 -15.84 14.62 -15.74
CA TYR A 34 -16.10 14.01 -17.06
C TYR A 34 -17.59 13.92 -17.39
N LYS A 35 -18.48 14.14 -16.44
CA LYS A 35 -19.94 14.17 -16.61
C LYS A 35 -20.49 13.03 -17.48
N PRO A 36 -20.20 11.76 -17.15
CA PRO A 36 -20.69 10.61 -17.90
C PRO A 36 -22.23 10.57 -17.86
N SER A 37 -22.84 9.86 -18.79
CA SER A 37 -24.30 9.75 -18.89
C SER A 37 -24.96 9.04 -17.70
N ALA A 38 -24.19 8.26 -16.93
CA ALA A 38 -24.67 7.48 -15.80
C ALA A 38 -23.69 7.55 -14.64
N GLY A 39 -24.20 7.46 -13.41
CA GLY A 39 -23.38 7.25 -12.21
C GLY A 39 -22.97 5.79 -12.03
N VAL A 40 -22.41 5.46 -10.89
CA VAL A 40 -21.94 4.11 -10.60
C VAL A 40 -22.26 3.71 -9.15
N GLU A 41 -22.54 2.44 -8.96
CA GLU A 41 -22.56 1.77 -7.66
C GLU A 41 -21.27 0.93 -7.54
N ILE A 42 -20.56 1.14 -6.44
CA ILE A 42 -19.27 0.50 -6.14
C ILE A 42 -19.45 -0.35 -4.89
N ASP A 43 -19.15 -1.63 -4.99
CA ASP A 43 -19.12 -2.57 -3.88
C ASP A 43 -17.66 -2.83 -3.50
N LEU A 44 -17.23 -2.35 -2.34
CA LEU A 44 -15.85 -2.39 -1.88
C LEU A 44 -15.69 -3.34 -0.70
N GLU A 45 -15.15 -4.52 -0.95
CA GLU A 45 -14.76 -5.46 0.11
C GLU A 45 -13.31 -5.18 0.56
N LYS A 46 -13.16 -4.56 1.73
CA LYS A 46 -11.85 -4.30 2.35
C LYS A 46 -11.30 -5.56 3.01
N ARG A 47 -10.21 -6.08 2.47
CA ARG A 47 -9.47 -7.24 3.00
C ARG A 47 -8.13 -6.84 3.61
N ILE A 48 -7.54 -5.75 3.15
CA ILE A 48 -6.32 -5.17 3.74
C ILE A 48 -6.74 -4.33 4.95
N PRO A 49 -6.16 -4.55 6.13
CA PRO A 49 -6.49 -3.80 7.34
C PRO A 49 -6.30 -2.28 7.15
N LEU A 50 -7.16 -1.49 7.80
CA LEU A 50 -7.04 -0.03 7.79
C LEU A 50 -5.83 0.44 8.58
N ALA A 51 -5.25 1.58 8.19
CA ALA A 51 -4.11 2.23 8.84
C ALA A 51 -2.95 1.27 9.11
N ALA A 52 -2.69 0.35 8.18
CA ALA A 52 -1.72 -0.72 8.28
C ALA A 52 -0.38 -0.43 7.57
N GLY A 53 -0.24 0.69 6.86
CA GLY A 53 0.96 0.96 6.06
C GLY A 53 1.10 0.08 4.80
N LEU A 54 0.03 -0.58 4.37
CA LEU A 54 0.04 -1.51 3.23
C LEU A 54 -0.55 -0.92 1.94
N GLY A 55 -0.84 0.37 1.91
CA GLY A 55 -1.33 1.05 0.71
C GLY A 55 -2.72 0.61 0.22
N GLY A 56 -3.51 -0.13 1.04
CA GLY A 56 -4.78 -0.69 0.61
C GLY A 56 -5.78 0.34 0.05
N GLY A 57 -5.93 1.49 0.70
CA GLY A 57 -6.82 2.56 0.22
C GLY A 57 -6.34 3.16 -1.11
N SER A 58 -5.02 3.32 -1.29
CA SER A 58 -4.44 3.83 -2.53
C SER A 58 -4.55 2.82 -3.67
N SER A 59 -4.42 1.53 -3.37
CA SER A 59 -4.67 0.44 -4.33
C SER A 59 -6.12 0.44 -4.80
N ASP A 60 -7.10 0.55 -3.88
CA ASP A 60 -8.51 0.61 -4.22
C ASP A 60 -8.82 1.84 -5.09
N ALA A 61 -8.27 3.00 -4.75
CA ALA A 61 -8.45 4.24 -5.52
C ALA A 61 -7.86 4.14 -6.95
N ALA A 62 -6.69 3.55 -7.11
CA ALA A 62 -6.11 3.29 -8.43
C ALA A 62 -7.01 2.38 -9.28
N ASN A 63 -7.54 1.31 -8.66
CA ASN A 63 -8.51 0.43 -9.30
C ASN A 63 -9.75 1.18 -9.78
N VAL A 64 -10.27 2.10 -8.98
CA VAL A 64 -11.42 2.92 -9.36
C VAL A 64 -11.11 3.79 -10.58
N ILE A 65 -9.93 4.41 -10.64
CA ILE A 65 -9.51 5.20 -11.82
C ILE A 65 -9.53 4.33 -13.08
N PHE A 66 -8.96 3.13 -13.03
CA PHE A 66 -8.95 2.21 -14.17
C PHE A 66 -10.36 1.79 -14.59
N ASN A 67 -11.17 1.31 -13.63
CA ASN A 67 -12.49 0.80 -13.94
C ASN A 67 -13.45 1.88 -14.44
N LEU A 68 -13.45 3.07 -13.85
CA LEU A 68 -14.28 4.17 -14.31
C LEU A 68 -13.85 4.69 -15.69
N ASN A 69 -12.55 4.68 -15.99
CA ASN A 69 -12.09 4.99 -17.33
C ASN A 69 -12.70 4.05 -18.37
N VAL A 70 -12.77 2.75 -18.07
CA VAL A 70 -13.37 1.74 -18.96
C VAL A 70 -14.90 1.87 -18.98
N ILE A 71 -15.55 1.85 -17.82
CA ILE A 71 -17.02 1.82 -17.68
C ILE A 71 -17.67 3.07 -18.33
N TRP A 72 -17.03 4.23 -18.17
CA TRP A 72 -17.52 5.49 -18.73
C TRP A 72 -16.93 5.82 -20.11
N ASN A 73 -16.09 4.91 -20.66
CA ASN A 73 -15.43 5.07 -21.98
C ASN A 73 -14.70 6.42 -22.13
N LEU A 74 -13.93 6.79 -21.10
CA LEU A 74 -13.28 8.11 -21.05
C LEU A 74 -12.03 8.21 -21.92
N ASN A 75 -11.39 7.06 -22.22
CA ASN A 75 -10.15 6.96 -23.01
C ASN A 75 -9.00 7.83 -22.47
N LEU A 76 -8.87 7.90 -21.14
CA LEU A 76 -7.84 8.68 -20.48
C LEU A 76 -6.45 8.18 -20.83
N SER A 77 -5.55 9.10 -21.13
CA SER A 77 -4.12 8.81 -21.28
C SER A 77 -3.50 8.34 -19.97
N LYS A 78 -2.26 7.89 -20.02
CA LYS A 78 -1.52 7.53 -18.80
C LYS A 78 -1.35 8.76 -17.90
N GLU A 79 -0.96 9.88 -18.49
CA GLU A 79 -0.69 11.15 -17.82
C GLU A 79 -1.94 11.68 -17.11
N GLU A 80 -3.10 11.63 -17.77
CA GLU A 80 -4.37 12.05 -17.17
C GLU A 80 -4.74 11.20 -15.97
N LYS A 81 -4.50 9.88 -16.00
CA LYS A 81 -4.72 9.00 -14.85
C LYS A 81 -3.75 9.31 -13.71
N GLU A 82 -2.49 9.59 -14.02
CA GLU A 82 -1.48 9.99 -13.03
C GLU A 82 -1.81 11.35 -12.39
N GLU A 83 -2.32 12.32 -13.17
CA GLU A 83 -2.80 13.60 -12.65
C GLU A 83 -3.95 13.41 -11.65
N ILE A 84 -4.96 12.58 -12.00
CA ILE A 84 -6.05 12.27 -11.08
C ILE A 84 -5.51 11.63 -9.81
N ALA A 85 -4.65 10.63 -9.93
CA ALA A 85 -4.07 9.93 -8.79
C ALA A 85 -3.32 10.86 -7.85
N ALA A 86 -2.50 11.77 -8.38
CA ALA A 86 -1.68 12.71 -7.62
C ALA A 86 -2.52 13.72 -6.80
N LEU A 87 -3.75 14.01 -7.21
CA LEU A 87 -4.67 14.88 -6.46
C LEU A 87 -5.10 14.26 -5.12
N PHE A 88 -5.19 12.93 -5.05
CA PHE A 88 -5.72 12.22 -3.89
C PHE A 88 -4.65 11.52 -3.04
N GLY A 89 -3.47 11.26 -3.61
CA GLY A 89 -2.36 10.71 -2.86
C GLY A 89 -1.22 10.19 -3.73
N SER A 90 0.01 10.41 -3.28
CA SER A 90 1.22 9.98 -4.02
C SER A 90 1.28 8.48 -4.25
N ASP A 91 0.88 7.68 -3.26
CA ASP A 91 0.90 6.22 -3.37
C ASP A 91 -0.07 5.69 -4.44
N ILE A 92 -1.14 6.44 -4.77
CA ILE A 92 -2.08 6.03 -5.83
C ILE A 92 -1.34 5.95 -7.18
N CYS A 93 -0.41 6.88 -7.42
CA CYS A 93 0.40 6.89 -8.65
C CYS A 93 1.24 5.60 -8.80
N PHE A 94 1.79 5.08 -7.70
CA PHE A 94 2.48 3.79 -7.71
C PHE A 94 1.54 2.64 -8.12
N PHE A 95 0.33 2.59 -7.55
CA PHE A 95 -0.65 1.55 -7.85
C PHE A 95 -1.26 1.66 -9.27
N LEU A 96 -1.05 2.75 -10.00
CA LEU A 96 -1.35 2.78 -11.43
C LEU A 96 -0.34 1.97 -12.28
N GLN A 97 0.84 1.69 -11.74
CA GLN A 97 1.91 0.98 -12.47
C GLN A 97 2.22 -0.41 -11.91
N GLY A 98 2.29 -0.54 -10.58
CA GLY A 98 2.69 -1.77 -9.90
C GLY A 98 4.17 -2.13 -10.07
N GLY A 99 4.55 -3.32 -9.56
CA GLY A 99 5.92 -3.82 -9.59
C GLY A 99 6.85 -3.04 -8.65
N VAL A 100 8.15 -3.00 -8.96
CA VAL A 100 9.15 -2.17 -8.27
C VAL A 100 9.32 -0.84 -8.99
N ALA A 101 9.37 0.25 -8.24
CA ALA A 101 9.52 1.58 -8.81
C ALA A 101 10.24 2.56 -7.90
N TRP A 102 10.83 3.59 -8.49
CA TRP A 102 11.36 4.76 -7.80
C TRP A 102 10.29 5.83 -7.72
N GLY A 103 10.01 6.34 -6.53
CA GLY A 103 9.18 7.53 -6.32
C GLY A 103 10.07 8.76 -6.06
N THR A 104 9.85 9.84 -6.79
CA THR A 104 10.55 11.12 -6.61
C THR A 104 9.56 12.24 -6.31
N SER A 105 10.07 13.46 -5.97
CA SER A 105 9.28 14.58 -5.46
C SER A 105 8.63 14.19 -4.11
N ARG A 106 7.30 14.24 -3.98
CA ARG A 106 6.56 13.74 -2.81
C ARG A 106 6.25 12.24 -2.88
N GLY A 107 6.73 11.54 -3.92
CA GLY A 107 6.46 10.15 -4.23
C GLY A 107 5.47 9.94 -5.38
N GLU A 108 4.93 10.99 -5.98
CA GLU A 108 3.95 10.91 -7.08
C GLU A 108 4.58 10.72 -8.45
N ILE A 109 5.86 11.06 -8.62
CA ILE A 109 6.57 10.83 -9.89
C ILE A 109 7.19 9.44 -9.84
N ILE A 110 6.58 8.50 -10.55
CA ILE A 110 6.93 7.08 -10.50
C ILE A 110 7.76 6.69 -11.73
N SER A 111 8.95 6.16 -11.48
CA SER A 111 9.83 5.58 -12.50
C SER A 111 9.98 4.08 -12.25
N PRO A 112 9.53 3.23 -13.19
CA PRO A 112 9.65 1.78 -13.05
C PRO A 112 11.09 1.31 -12.87
N ALA A 113 11.29 0.32 -12.00
CA ALA A 113 12.54 -0.41 -11.85
C ALA A 113 12.33 -1.89 -12.21
N GLU A 114 13.39 -2.68 -12.20
CA GLU A 114 13.32 -4.13 -12.39
C GLU A 114 12.56 -4.78 -11.21
N ASP A 115 11.67 -5.71 -11.52
CA ASP A 115 10.89 -6.40 -10.52
C ASP A 115 11.75 -7.37 -9.70
N ILE A 116 11.45 -7.50 -8.43
CA ILE A 116 12.11 -8.42 -7.49
C ILE A 116 11.08 -9.45 -7.05
N GLU A 117 11.37 -10.72 -7.30
CA GLU A 117 10.52 -11.83 -6.88
C GLU A 117 10.95 -12.34 -5.50
N ILE A 118 10.03 -12.32 -4.55
CA ILE A 118 10.21 -12.78 -3.16
C ILE A 118 9.01 -13.62 -2.80
N ASP A 119 9.23 -14.91 -2.51
CA ASP A 119 8.15 -15.86 -2.26
C ASP A 119 7.73 -15.93 -0.79
N HIS A 120 8.64 -15.67 0.14
CA HIS A 120 8.41 -15.90 1.56
C HIS A 120 8.45 -14.61 2.36
N ILE A 121 7.32 -13.92 2.41
CA ILE A 121 7.13 -12.69 3.18
C ILE A 121 6.03 -12.93 4.21
N LEU A 122 6.32 -12.68 5.48
CA LEU A 122 5.33 -12.66 6.54
C LEU A 122 4.99 -11.22 6.91
N LEU A 123 3.72 -10.87 6.83
CA LEU A 123 3.18 -9.64 7.39
C LEU A 123 2.69 -9.91 8.81
N VAL A 124 3.00 -9.01 9.74
CA VAL A 124 2.57 -9.06 11.14
C VAL A 124 2.01 -7.68 11.51
N LYS A 125 0.78 -7.62 11.98
CA LYS A 125 0.13 -6.36 12.36
C LYS A 125 -0.40 -6.43 13.80
N PRO A 126 -0.07 -5.44 14.64
CA PRO A 126 -0.69 -5.27 15.95
C PRO A 126 -2.14 -4.78 15.81
N ASP A 127 -2.92 -4.81 16.89
CA ASP A 127 -4.34 -4.44 16.87
C ASP A 127 -4.60 -2.96 16.58
N PHE A 128 -3.60 -2.09 16.71
CA PHE A 128 -3.72 -0.68 16.40
C PHE A 128 -3.26 -0.33 14.98
N GLY A 129 -3.69 0.82 14.49
CA GLY A 129 -3.22 1.45 13.27
C GLY A 129 -2.40 2.71 13.56
N ILE A 130 -1.51 3.08 12.65
CA ILE A 130 -0.76 4.34 12.71
C ILE A 130 -1.15 5.17 11.49
N SER A 131 -1.61 6.42 11.74
CA SER A 131 -1.89 7.31 10.62
C SER A 131 -0.59 7.79 9.97
N ALA A 132 -0.60 8.02 8.66
CA ALA A 132 0.56 8.58 7.97
C ALA A 132 1.00 9.91 8.60
N ALA A 133 0.05 10.78 8.98
CA ALA A 133 0.35 12.05 9.64
C ALA A 133 1.11 11.84 10.96
N SER A 134 0.69 10.89 11.80
CA SER A 134 1.38 10.55 13.04
C SER A 134 2.79 9.99 12.76
N ALA A 135 2.94 9.11 11.78
CA ALA A 135 4.24 8.55 11.44
C ALA A 135 5.23 9.61 10.95
N TYR A 136 4.77 10.52 10.09
CA TYR A 136 5.61 11.63 9.63
C TYR A 136 5.97 12.62 10.75
N SER A 137 5.08 12.89 11.71
CA SER A 137 5.37 13.77 12.85
C SER A 137 6.43 13.20 13.80
N LEU A 138 6.53 11.88 13.87
CA LEU A 138 7.53 11.16 14.67
C LEU A 138 8.84 10.89 13.90
N SER A 139 8.87 11.20 12.60
CA SER A 139 10.07 10.95 11.80
C SER A 139 11.24 11.81 12.27
N VAL A 140 12.39 11.18 12.49
CA VAL A 140 13.63 11.88 12.78
C VAL A 140 14.12 12.52 11.48
N PRO A 141 14.39 13.86 11.46
CA PRO A 141 14.96 14.49 10.28
C PRO A 141 16.24 13.77 9.86
N ALA A 142 16.32 13.39 8.60
CA ALA A 142 17.55 12.81 8.09
C ALA A 142 18.66 13.86 8.25
N THR A 143 19.67 13.56 9.07
CA THR A 143 20.94 14.29 8.98
C THR A 143 21.39 14.19 7.54
N ALA A 144 21.55 15.35 6.90
CA ALA A 144 21.90 15.47 5.49
C ALA A 144 23.00 14.46 5.14
N ASP A 145 22.85 13.84 3.96
CA ASP A 145 23.91 13.13 3.26
C ASP A 145 23.94 11.58 3.31
N ARG A 146 22.79 10.93 3.32
CA ARG A 146 22.78 9.56 2.81
C ARG A 146 21.89 9.46 1.56
N LYS A 147 22.41 9.88 0.43
CA LYS A 147 22.05 9.31 -0.88
C LYS A 147 22.51 7.86 -0.86
N ARG A 148 21.78 6.99 -0.14
CA ARG A 148 22.02 5.56 -0.25
C ARG A 148 21.68 5.20 -1.69
N ARG A 149 22.68 4.76 -2.44
CA ARG A 149 22.46 4.12 -3.72
C ARG A 149 21.90 2.75 -3.41
N PHE A 150 20.62 2.58 -3.66
CA PHE A 150 20.00 1.28 -3.64
C PHE A 150 20.50 0.52 -4.86
N ALA A 151 21.19 -0.58 -4.67
CA ALA A 151 21.58 -1.48 -5.74
C ALA A 151 20.67 -2.70 -5.70
N LEU A 152 20.13 -3.09 -6.85
CA LEU A 152 19.24 -4.26 -6.94
C LEU A 152 19.92 -5.54 -6.46
N ASP A 153 21.25 -5.66 -6.63
CA ASP A 153 22.03 -6.83 -6.23
C ASP A 153 22.21 -6.95 -4.71
N SER A 154 22.09 -5.85 -3.96
CA SER A 154 22.28 -5.79 -2.50
C SER A 154 21.04 -5.31 -1.74
N TRP A 155 19.88 -5.29 -2.39
CA TRP A 155 18.67 -4.69 -1.85
C TRP A 155 18.30 -5.20 -0.44
N ARG A 156 18.50 -6.49 -0.15
CA ARG A 156 18.20 -7.08 1.17
C ARG A 156 18.98 -6.41 2.30
N ASN A 157 20.21 -5.99 2.05
CA ASN A 157 21.07 -5.33 3.04
C ASN A 157 20.87 -3.80 3.07
N ASP A 158 20.32 -3.24 1.98
CA ASP A 158 20.17 -1.80 1.81
C ASP A 158 18.73 -1.31 2.14
N CYS A 159 17.80 -2.25 2.36
CA CYS A 159 16.43 -1.92 2.75
C CYS A 159 16.39 -1.17 4.08
N PHE A 160 15.61 -0.10 4.12
CA PHE A 160 15.33 0.65 5.34
C PHE A 160 14.04 1.42 5.21
N ASN A 161 13.43 1.73 6.35
CA ASN A 161 12.29 2.64 6.44
C ASN A 161 12.64 3.83 7.33
N ARG A 162 12.60 5.06 6.77
CA ARG A 162 12.96 6.28 7.53
C ARG A 162 12.00 6.60 8.67
N LEU A 163 10.75 6.18 8.56
CA LEU A 163 9.74 6.40 9.58
C LEU A 163 9.90 5.46 10.78
N GLU A 164 10.57 4.32 10.58
CA GLU A 164 10.65 3.23 11.55
C GLU A 164 11.30 3.66 12.87
N ALA A 165 12.39 4.40 12.83
CA ALA A 165 13.13 4.75 14.04
C ALA A 165 12.26 5.50 15.06
N GLY A 166 11.59 6.58 14.64
CA GLY A 166 10.71 7.34 15.54
C GLY A 166 9.46 6.57 15.98
N ILE A 167 9.00 5.64 15.13
CA ILE A 167 7.88 4.76 15.49
C ILE A 167 8.30 3.73 16.53
N ARG A 168 9.45 3.09 16.39
CA ARG A 168 9.99 2.13 17.37
C ARG A 168 10.15 2.76 18.76
N ASP A 169 10.61 4.01 18.80
CA ASP A 169 10.77 4.76 20.06
C ASP A 169 9.42 5.07 20.73
N SER A 170 8.38 5.29 19.94
CA SER A 170 7.04 5.68 20.43
C SER A 170 6.09 4.50 20.65
N TYR A 171 6.29 3.41 19.92
CA TYR A 171 5.44 2.22 19.92
C TYR A 171 6.29 0.97 20.19
N GLY A 172 6.56 0.68 21.46
CA GLY A 172 7.43 -0.44 21.86
C GLY A 172 6.98 -1.81 21.33
N GLU A 173 5.70 -1.98 20.98
CA GLU A 173 5.18 -3.20 20.38
C GLU A 173 5.72 -3.40 18.94
N ILE A 174 5.88 -2.33 18.16
CA ILE A 174 6.52 -2.39 16.83
C ILE A 174 7.97 -2.86 16.97
N ASP A 175 8.73 -2.32 17.94
CA ASP A 175 10.09 -2.76 18.22
C ASP A 175 10.15 -4.25 18.62
N ALA A 176 9.21 -4.70 19.46
CA ALA A 176 9.11 -6.10 19.88
C ALA A 176 8.83 -7.03 18.70
N ILE A 177 7.89 -6.67 17.80
CA ILE A 177 7.59 -7.45 16.60
C ILE A 177 8.83 -7.55 15.70
N LEU A 178 9.51 -6.43 15.43
CA LEU A 178 10.69 -6.42 14.55
C LEU A 178 11.83 -7.27 15.12
N ARG A 179 12.14 -7.13 16.43
CA ARG A 179 13.13 -7.99 17.10
C ARG A 179 12.77 -9.46 17.05
N GLN A 180 11.50 -9.79 17.22
CA GLN A 180 11.05 -11.18 17.16
C GLN A 180 11.18 -11.74 15.74
N LEU A 181 10.81 -10.99 14.69
CA LEU A 181 11.04 -11.37 13.30
C LEU A 181 12.53 -11.63 13.03
N GLU A 182 13.41 -10.72 13.47
CA GLU A 182 14.87 -10.86 13.35
C GLU A 182 15.41 -12.11 14.10
N ASN A 183 14.95 -12.36 15.31
CA ASN A 183 15.33 -13.54 16.10
C ASN A 183 14.89 -14.85 15.45
N MET A 184 13.78 -14.81 14.71
CA MET A 184 13.25 -15.95 13.94
C MET A 184 13.78 -15.97 12.50
N LYS A 185 14.93 -15.35 12.25
CA LYS A 185 15.73 -15.38 11.03
C LYS A 185 15.19 -14.56 9.83
N ALA A 186 14.16 -13.74 10.02
CA ALA A 186 13.75 -12.83 8.94
C ALA A 186 14.90 -11.88 8.55
N ARG A 187 15.16 -11.72 7.27
CA ARG A 187 16.19 -10.82 6.71
C ARG A 187 15.72 -10.25 5.37
N PRO A 188 15.39 -8.96 5.27
CA PRO A 188 15.22 -7.98 6.35
C PRO A 188 13.93 -8.20 7.15
N ALA A 189 13.86 -7.57 8.34
CA ALA A 189 12.65 -7.30 9.09
C ALA A 189 12.46 -5.79 9.18
N LEU A 190 11.34 -5.24 8.69
CA LEU A 190 11.09 -3.80 8.60
C LEU A 190 9.61 -3.48 8.82
N MET A 191 9.33 -2.25 9.22
CA MET A 191 7.99 -1.71 9.19
C MET A 191 7.59 -1.32 7.76
N SER A 192 6.36 -1.61 7.35
CA SER A 192 5.82 -1.27 6.04
C SER A 192 5.26 0.16 6.05
N GLY A 193 5.79 1.03 5.19
CA GLY A 193 5.30 2.40 5.02
C GLY A 193 5.25 3.17 6.36
N SER A 194 4.10 3.74 6.68
CA SER A 194 3.85 4.44 7.95
C SER A 194 3.53 3.51 9.13
N GLY A 195 3.49 2.20 8.91
CA GLY A 195 3.06 1.21 9.90
C GLY A 195 1.53 1.12 9.96
N SER A 196 0.97 0.33 10.86
CA SER A 196 1.63 -0.44 11.94
C SER A 196 2.14 -1.83 11.53
N THR A 197 1.90 -2.29 10.28
CA THR A 197 2.36 -3.60 9.84
C THR A 197 3.88 -3.63 9.76
N CYS A 198 4.46 -4.69 10.34
CA CYS A 198 5.84 -5.10 10.10
C CYS A 198 5.87 -6.26 9.12
N PHE A 199 6.98 -6.44 8.42
CA PHE A 199 7.18 -7.61 7.58
C PHE A 199 8.56 -8.20 7.79
N GLY A 200 8.64 -9.52 7.58
CA GLY A 200 9.90 -10.25 7.56
C GLY A 200 10.02 -11.07 6.29
N ILE A 201 11.20 -11.13 5.71
CA ILE A 201 11.51 -11.96 4.54
C ILE A 201 12.33 -13.16 5.00
N PHE A 202 11.93 -14.35 4.57
CA PHE A 202 12.53 -15.62 4.94
C PHE A 202 13.13 -16.32 3.74
N ASP A 203 14.12 -17.16 3.98
CA ASP A 203 14.78 -17.93 2.91
C ASP A 203 14.00 -19.18 2.50
N ASN A 204 13.08 -19.65 3.38
CA ASN A 204 12.25 -20.81 3.11
C ASN A 204 10.90 -20.76 3.83
N ALA A 205 9.96 -21.57 3.36
CA ALA A 205 8.60 -21.66 3.88
C ALA A 205 8.52 -22.22 5.32
N GLU A 206 9.44 -23.08 5.74
CA GLU A 206 9.43 -23.70 7.07
C GLU A 206 9.69 -22.66 8.16
N GLU A 207 10.72 -21.82 7.98
CA GLU A 207 11.04 -20.72 8.89
C GLU A 207 9.90 -19.69 8.96
N LEU A 208 9.31 -19.33 7.80
CA LEU A 208 8.16 -18.45 7.74
C LEU A 208 6.96 -19.03 8.52
N THR A 209 6.62 -20.29 8.26
CA THR A 209 5.47 -20.95 8.90
C THR A 209 5.65 -21.02 10.42
N THR A 210 6.85 -21.37 10.88
CA THR A 210 7.18 -21.41 12.31
C THR A 210 7.01 -20.02 12.94
N CYS A 211 7.50 -19.00 12.27
CA CYS A 211 7.36 -17.61 12.73
C CYS A 211 5.89 -17.18 12.77
N GLN A 212 5.13 -17.48 11.72
CA GLN A 212 3.70 -17.16 11.64
C GLN A 212 2.91 -17.82 12.79
N GLN A 213 3.17 -19.09 13.08
CA GLN A 213 2.50 -19.78 14.19
C GLN A 213 2.77 -19.09 15.54
N CYS A 214 3.99 -18.65 15.76
CA CYS A 214 4.35 -17.94 16.99
C CYS A 214 3.56 -16.63 17.15
N PHE A 215 3.47 -15.81 16.10
CA PHE A 215 2.70 -14.57 16.12
C PHE A 215 1.19 -14.80 16.21
N ASN A 216 0.66 -15.83 15.54
CA ASN A 216 -0.75 -16.20 15.64
C ASN A 216 -1.12 -16.62 17.08
N GLN A 217 -0.26 -17.40 17.75
CA GLN A 217 -0.46 -17.78 19.16
C GLN A 217 -0.42 -16.58 20.11
N ALA A 218 0.35 -15.54 19.76
CA ALA A 218 0.39 -14.27 20.49
C ALA A 218 -0.78 -13.33 20.16
N GLY A 219 -1.70 -13.72 19.24
CA GLY A 219 -2.90 -12.95 18.88
C GLY A 219 -2.72 -11.90 17.80
N TYR A 220 -1.57 -11.85 17.13
CA TYR A 220 -1.35 -10.90 16.04
C TYR A 220 -2.08 -11.31 14.76
N TRP A 221 -2.54 -10.31 14.00
CA TRP A 221 -2.92 -10.54 12.62
C TRP A 221 -1.69 -10.83 11.78
N THR A 222 -1.70 -11.94 11.06
CA THR A 222 -0.61 -12.33 10.20
C THR A 222 -1.09 -12.72 8.81
N LYS A 223 -0.22 -12.52 7.81
CA LYS A 223 -0.49 -12.97 6.44
C LYS A 223 0.81 -13.32 5.74
N GLU A 224 0.89 -14.55 5.22
CA GLU A 224 1.90 -14.93 4.26
C GLU A 224 1.56 -14.33 2.89
N VAL A 225 2.55 -13.72 2.25
CA VAL A 225 2.41 -13.08 0.94
C VAL A 225 3.70 -13.27 0.12
N ARG A 226 3.60 -13.00 -1.17
CA ARG A 226 4.75 -12.89 -2.08
C ARG A 226 4.67 -11.59 -2.86
N THR A 227 5.78 -11.20 -3.49
CA THR A 227 5.74 -10.12 -4.49
C THR A 227 5.07 -10.61 -5.78
N ILE A 228 4.52 -9.66 -6.52
CA ILE A 228 4.01 -9.90 -7.88
C ILE A 228 4.73 -8.98 -8.85
N THR A 229 5.02 -9.48 -10.04
CA THR A 229 5.64 -8.67 -11.10
C THR A 229 4.66 -7.60 -11.60
N ARG A 230 5.20 -6.53 -12.21
CA ARG A 230 4.39 -5.51 -12.87
C ARG A 230 3.49 -6.11 -13.94
N LYS A 231 3.99 -7.08 -14.70
CA LYS A 231 3.21 -7.79 -15.72
C LYS A 231 2.02 -8.52 -15.12
N GLU A 232 2.24 -9.24 -14.02
CA GLU A 232 1.18 -9.96 -13.29
C GLU A 232 0.14 -8.96 -12.74
N TYR A 233 0.60 -7.90 -12.07
CA TYR A 233 -0.26 -6.85 -11.55
C TYR A 233 -1.13 -6.22 -12.64
N GLN A 234 -0.54 -5.80 -13.76
CA GLN A 234 -1.26 -5.15 -14.85
C GLN A 234 -2.21 -6.09 -15.63
N SER A 235 -2.01 -7.41 -15.54
CA SER A 235 -2.90 -8.35 -16.20
C SER A 235 -4.32 -8.30 -15.64
N VAL A 236 -4.49 -7.92 -14.38
CA VAL A 236 -5.80 -7.80 -13.70
C VAL A 236 -6.66 -6.68 -14.33
N PHE A 237 -6.05 -5.65 -14.92
CA PHE A 237 -6.75 -4.52 -15.55
C PHE A 237 -7.04 -4.69 -17.04
N LYS A 238 -6.59 -5.81 -17.62
CA LYS A 238 -6.78 -6.10 -19.07
C LYS A 238 -7.87 -7.11 -19.33
N ALA A 239 -8.51 -7.63 -18.26
CA ALA A 239 -9.56 -8.64 -18.32
C ALA A 239 -10.94 -8.02 -18.59
#